data_37797fe85138b46266a135b8f79d53b3
#
_entry.id   37797fe85138b46266a135b8f79d53b3
#
_cell.length_a   1.000
_cell.length_b   1.000
_cell.length_c   1.000
_cell.angle_alpha   90.00
_cell.angle_beta   90.00
_cell.angle_gamma   90.00
#
_symmetry.space_group_name_H-M   'P 1'
#
loop_
_entity.id
_entity.type
_entity.pdbx_description
1 polymer ?
#
loop_
_entity_poly.entity_id
_entity_poly.type
_entity_poly.pdbx_seq_one_letter_code
_entity_poly.pdbx_strand_id
1 'polypeptide(L)'
;QSAIRETDTLDTFVQSSWYFLRYATNHKKWQTEGISKEDSDYWMDVDQYIGGIEHAILHLLYARFFTKVLKDLGYTNSNEPFKRLLTQGMVLKDGAKMSKSKGNVVDPDILIEKYGADTARMFILFAAPPTKELEWNDSAVEGAYKFIKRFYERAINITSNGLKEFKNISQDSL
;
A
#
# COMPACT_ATOMS: atom_id res chain seq x y z
N GLN A 1 -20.90 -19.57 -37.53
CA GLN A 1 -19.68 -20.35 -37.43
C GLN A 1 -19.66 -21.02 -36.04
N SER A 2 -19.34 -22.31 -35.98
CA SER A 2 -19.08 -22.98 -34.72
C SER A 2 -17.68 -22.57 -34.20
N ALA A 3 -17.57 -22.22 -32.92
CA ALA A 3 -16.31 -21.88 -32.30
C ALA A 3 -16.13 -22.72 -31.02
N ILE A 4 -14.89 -23.00 -30.67
CA ILE A 4 -14.52 -23.66 -29.42
C ILE A 4 -14.13 -22.57 -28.43
N ARG A 5 -14.68 -22.66 -27.21
CA ARG A 5 -14.31 -21.73 -26.15
C ARG A 5 -12.86 -21.98 -25.73
N GLU A 6 -12.08 -20.89 -25.63
CA GLU A 6 -10.74 -20.94 -25.05
C GLU A 6 -10.80 -21.34 -23.58
N THR A 7 -9.95 -22.28 -23.19
CA THR A 7 -9.90 -22.85 -21.83
C THR A 7 -8.62 -22.51 -21.07
N ASP A 8 -7.64 -21.88 -21.73
CA ASP A 8 -6.42 -21.44 -21.08
C ASP A 8 -6.68 -20.28 -20.11
N THR A 9 -5.89 -20.20 -19.08
CA THR A 9 -5.93 -19.07 -18.14
C THR A 9 -5.24 -17.86 -18.75
N LEU A 10 -5.77 -16.67 -18.45
CA LEU A 10 -5.11 -15.41 -18.81
C LEU A 10 -3.79 -15.25 -18.04
N ASP A 11 -2.89 -14.47 -18.61
CA ASP A 11 -1.67 -14.02 -17.92
C ASP A 11 -2.03 -13.32 -16.59
N THR A 12 -1.21 -13.52 -15.56
CA THR A 12 -1.45 -13.00 -14.22
C THR A 12 -1.52 -11.48 -14.17
N PHE A 13 -0.88 -10.77 -15.11
CA PHE A 13 -0.93 -9.30 -15.18
C PHE A 13 -2.20 -8.74 -15.81
N VAL A 14 -3.04 -9.54 -16.43
CA VAL A 14 -4.28 -9.05 -17.07
C VAL A 14 -5.20 -8.41 -16.03
N GLN A 15 -5.48 -9.09 -14.93
CA GLN A 15 -6.35 -8.56 -13.87
C GLN A 15 -5.75 -7.35 -13.18
N SER A 16 -4.46 -7.35 -12.90
CA SER A 16 -3.77 -6.23 -12.27
C SER A 16 -3.64 -5.00 -13.18
N SER A 17 -3.91 -5.16 -14.48
CA SER A 17 -3.76 -4.07 -15.45
C SER A 17 -4.92 -3.07 -15.47
N TRP A 18 -6.05 -3.40 -14.85
CA TRP A 18 -7.24 -2.56 -14.87
C TRP A 18 -8.04 -2.53 -13.54
N TYR A 19 -7.58 -3.25 -12.51
CA TYR A 19 -8.29 -3.35 -11.22
C TYR A 19 -8.63 -2.00 -10.59
N PHE A 20 -7.77 -0.99 -10.77
CA PHE A 20 -7.96 0.36 -10.25
C PHE A 20 -9.20 1.03 -10.85
N LEU A 21 -9.52 0.80 -12.14
CA LEU A 21 -10.76 1.26 -12.77
C LEU A 21 -11.98 0.53 -12.18
N ARG A 22 -11.83 -0.77 -11.90
CA ARG A 22 -12.87 -1.54 -11.23
C ARG A 22 -13.14 -1.01 -9.83
N TYR A 23 -12.10 -0.67 -9.07
CA TYR A 23 -12.23 -0.12 -7.73
C TYR A 23 -12.77 1.31 -7.72
N ALA A 24 -12.51 2.10 -8.74
CA ALA A 24 -13.15 3.41 -8.93
C ALA A 24 -14.67 3.29 -9.11
N THR A 25 -15.15 2.19 -9.68
CA THR A 25 -16.58 1.96 -9.90
C THR A 25 -17.30 1.74 -8.58
N ASN A 26 -18.40 2.49 -8.37
CA ASN A 26 -19.24 2.33 -7.17
C ASN A 26 -19.69 0.86 -7.02
N HIS A 27 -19.51 0.31 -5.81
CA HIS A 27 -19.80 -1.10 -5.53
C HIS A 27 -21.27 -1.49 -5.84
N LYS A 28 -22.22 -0.56 -5.78
CA LYS A 28 -23.62 -0.79 -6.14
C LYS A 28 -23.83 -1.09 -7.63
N LYS A 29 -22.88 -0.63 -8.47
CA LYS A 29 -22.89 -0.86 -9.92
C LYS A 29 -22.14 -2.14 -10.33
N TRP A 30 -21.45 -2.80 -9.42
CA TRP A 30 -20.55 -3.94 -9.75
C TRP A 30 -21.24 -5.13 -10.42
N GLN A 31 -22.54 -5.33 -10.19
CA GLN A 31 -23.29 -6.42 -10.81
C GLN A 31 -23.72 -6.10 -12.24
N THR A 32 -23.83 -4.82 -12.58
CA THR A 32 -24.34 -4.34 -13.88
C THR A 32 -23.26 -3.74 -14.75
N GLU A 33 -22.25 -3.15 -14.16
CA GLU A 33 -21.17 -2.46 -14.86
C GLU A 33 -19.81 -3.03 -14.41
N GLY A 34 -19.01 -3.50 -15.36
CA GLY A 34 -17.62 -3.93 -15.09
C GLY A 34 -16.74 -2.73 -14.71
N ILE A 35 -16.86 -1.65 -15.47
CA ILE A 35 -16.25 -0.34 -15.25
C ILE A 35 -17.33 0.70 -15.52
N SER A 36 -17.62 1.56 -14.55
CA SER A 36 -18.48 2.72 -14.76
C SER A 36 -17.67 3.87 -15.32
N LYS A 37 -18.04 4.32 -16.52
CA LYS A 37 -17.35 5.46 -17.16
C LYS A 37 -17.45 6.73 -16.32
N GLU A 38 -18.65 7.01 -15.78
CA GLU A 38 -18.90 8.18 -14.93
C GLU A 38 -17.98 8.19 -13.71
N ASP A 39 -17.92 7.07 -13.00
CA ASP A 39 -17.08 6.92 -11.80
C ASP A 39 -15.59 6.96 -12.16
N SER A 40 -15.21 6.33 -13.28
CA SER A 40 -13.85 6.39 -13.80
C SER A 40 -13.43 7.83 -14.13
N ASP A 41 -14.25 8.57 -14.84
CA ASP A 41 -13.96 9.96 -15.24
C ASP A 41 -13.87 10.90 -14.03
N TYR A 42 -14.54 10.57 -12.91
CA TYR A 42 -14.43 11.31 -11.66
C TYR A 42 -13.15 11.01 -10.87
N TRP A 43 -12.78 9.73 -10.75
CA TRP A 43 -11.70 9.29 -9.87
C TRP A 43 -10.32 9.22 -10.55
N MET A 44 -10.30 9.05 -11.87
CA MET A 44 -9.03 8.92 -12.61
C MET A 44 -8.52 10.32 -13.05
N ASP A 45 -7.22 10.53 -13.23
CA ASP A 45 -6.11 9.58 -13.02
C ASP A 45 -5.77 9.47 -11.52
N VAL A 46 -5.25 8.30 -11.11
CA VAL A 46 -4.81 8.11 -9.71
C VAL A 46 -3.71 9.12 -9.35
N ASP A 47 -3.90 9.87 -8.27
CA ASP A 47 -2.99 10.97 -7.90
C ASP A 47 -1.61 10.48 -7.47
N GLN A 48 -1.56 9.38 -6.74
CA GLN A 48 -0.32 8.77 -6.26
C GLN A 48 -0.41 7.25 -6.30
N TYR A 49 0.46 6.62 -7.06
CA TYR A 49 0.59 5.16 -7.13
C TYR A 49 1.88 4.73 -6.45
N ILE A 50 1.80 3.71 -5.58
CA ILE A 50 2.92 3.30 -4.73
C ILE A 50 3.15 1.80 -4.96
N GLY A 51 4.40 1.43 -5.24
CA GLY A 51 4.75 0.02 -5.46
C GLY A 51 6.25 -0.20 -5.54
N GLY A 52 6.66 -1.47 -5.62
CA GLY A 52 8.05 -1.85 -5.78
C GLY A 52 8.59 -1.46 -7.17
N ILE A 53 9.88 -1.20 -7.24
CA ILE A 53 10.54 -0.79 -8.49
C ILE A 53 10.48 -1.87 -9.57
N GLU A 54 10.41 -3.13 -9.20
CA GLU A 54 10.31 -4.27 -10.12
C GLU A 54 9.06 -4.25 -11.00
N HIS A 55 8.01 -3.56 -10.54
CA HIS A 55 6.76 -3.43 -11.30
C HIS A 55 6.77 -2.30 -12.32
N ALA A 56 7.82 -1.48 -12.37
CA ALA A 56 7.93 -0.37 -13.29
C ALA A 56 7.90 -0.80 -14.78
N ILE A 57 8.47 -1.96 -15.08
CA ILE A 57 8.50 -2.52 -16.45
C ILE A 57 7.29 -3.43 -16.70
N LEU A 58 7.00 -4.35 -15.80
CA LEU A 58 5.96 -5.36 -15.98
C LEU A 58 4.55 -4.76 -15.82
N HIS A 59 4.10 -4.65 -14.60
CA HIS A 59 2.74 -4.20 -14.26
C HIS A 59 2.40 -2.83 -14.87
N LEU A 60 3.28 -1.85 -14.78
CA LEU A 60 2.96 -0.50 -15.24
C LEU A 60 2.86 -0.41 -16.76
N LEU A 61 3.64 -1.18 -17.50
CA LEU A 61 3.52 -1.23 -18.95
C LEU A 61 2.14 -1.75 -19.38
N TYR A 62 1.70 -2.84 -18.76
CA TYR A 62 0.37 -3.39 -19.01
C TYR A 62 -0.75 -2.44 -18.56
N ALA A 63 -0.64 -1.85 -17.37
CA ALA A 63 -1.64 -0.90 -16.88
C ALA A 63 -1.82 0.30 -17.81
N ARG A 64 -0.74 0.85 -18.34
CA ARG A 64 -0.76 1.94 -19.33
C ARG A 64 -1.39 1.49 -20.65
N PHE A 65 -1.01 0.32 -21.15
CA PHE A 65 -1.58 -0.24 -22.36
C PHE A 65 -3.10 -0.46 -22.21
N PHE A 66 -3.52 -1.13 -21.14
CA PHE A 66 -4.94 -1.36 -20.88
C PHE A 66 -5.74 -0.07 -20.71
N THR A 67 -5.19 0.95 -20.06
CA THR A 67 -5.86 2.26 -19.94
C THR A 67 -6.13 2.88 -21.33
N LYS A 68 -5.17 2.81 -22.25
CA LYS A 68 -5.34 3.32 -23.62
C LYS A 68 -6.41 2.52 -24.38
N VAL A 69 -6.37 1.20 -24.31
CA VAL A 69 -7.39 0.34 -24.94
C VAL A 69 -8.77 0.61 -24.35
N LEU A 70 -8.90 0.71 -23.05
CA LEU A 70 -10.19 0.98 -22.38
C LEU A 70 -10.71 2.39 -22.69
N LYS A 71 -9.82 3.35 -22.91
CA LYS A 71 -10.19 4.65 -23.41
C LYS A 71 -10.76 4.57 -24.84
N ASP A 72 -10.08 3.86 -25.74
CA ASP A 72 -10.54 3.69 -27.13
C ASP A 72 -11.89 2.96 -27.18
N LEU A 73 -12.15 2.07 -26.22
CA LEU A 73 -13.43 1.38 -26.06
C LEU A 73 -14.49 2.22 -25.32
N GLY A 74 -14.17 3.41 -24.84
CA GLY A 74 -15.11 4.35 -24.21
C GLY A 74 -15.39 4.11 -22.71
N TYR A 75 -14.59 3.31 -22.02
CA TYR A 75 -14.74 3.03 -20.59
C TYR A 75 -14.12 4.10 -19.67
N THR A 76 -13.24 4.93 -20.18
CA THR A 76 -12.59 6.02 -19.45
C THR A 76 -12.14 7.12 -20.42
N ASN A 77 -11.95 8.33 -19.93
CA ASN A 77 -11.32 9.42 -20.69
C ASN A 77 -9.81 9.55 -20.41
N SER A 78 -9.29 8.79 -19.44
CA SER A 78 -7.90 8.86 -19.03
C SER A 78 -6.93 8.37 -20.11
N ASN A 79 -5.83 9.09 -20.29
CA ASN A 79 -4.73 8.67 -21.19
C ASN A 79 -3.68 7.83 -20.48
N GLU A 80 -3.48 8.10 -19.19
CA GLU A 80 -2.52 7.43 -18.32
C GLU A 80 -3.20 7.07 -17.00
N PRO A 81 -2.91 5.92 -16.40
CA PRO A 81 -3.60 5.49 -15.20
C PRO A 81 -3.19 6.25 -13.95
N PHE A 82 -1.94 6.74 -13.88
CA PHE A 82 -1.34 7.31 -12.68
C PHE A 82 -0.64 8.63 -12.99
N LYS A 83 -0.89 9.66 -12.16
CA LYS A 83 -0.24 10.98 -12.27
C LYS A 83 1.19 10.94 -11.74
N ARG A 84 1.40 10.23 -10.63
CA ARG A 84 2.71 10.11 -9.96
C ARG A 84 2.94 8.69 -9.49
N LEU A 85 4.18 8.23 -9.64
CA LEU A 85 4.64 6.94 -9.17
C LEU A 85 5.67 7.16 -8.05
N LEU A 86 5.46 6.50 -6.92
CA LEU A 86 6.46 6.33 -5.88
C LEU A 86 6.96 4.89 -5.92
N THR A 87 8.20 4.71 -6.34
CA THR A 87 8.87 3.40 -6.29
C THR A 87 9.46 3.18 -4.91
N GLN A 88 9.01 2.13 -4.22
CA GLN A 88 9.50 1.78 -2.91
C GLN A 88 10.84 1.05 -3.01
N GLY A 89 11.75 1.34 -2.06
CA GLY A 89 12.96 0.58 -1.87
C GLY A 89 12.67 -0.85 -1.38
N MET A 90 13.65 -1.72 -1.55
CA MET A 90 13.55 -3.12 -1.12
C MET A 90 13.62 -3.22 0.41
N VAL A 91 12.86 -4.18 0.95
CA VAL A 91 13.03 -4.59 2.35
C VAL A 91 14.03 -5.74 2.39
N LEU A 92 15.13 -5.52 3.07
CA LEU A 92 16.21 -6.48 3.25
C LEU A 92 16.15 -7.08 4.65
N LYS A 93 16.62 -8.30 4.80
CA LYS A 93 16.94 -8.91 6.08
C LYS A 93 18.25 -9.67 5.96
N ASP A 94 19.16 -9.41 6.89
CA ASP A 94 20.52 -9.97 6.87
C ASP A 94 21.27 -9.62 5.57
N GLY A 95 21.11 -8.36 5.09
CA GLY A 95 21.74 -7.85 3.89
C GLY A 95 21.21 -8.42 2.56
N ALA A 96 20.08 -9.15 2.59
CA ALA A 96 19.52 -9.77 1.40
C ALA A 96 18.01 -9.53 1.26
N LYS A 97 17.54 -9.45 0.00
CA LYS A 97 16.09 -9.42 -0.28
C LYS A 97 15.40 -10.61 0.41
N MET A 98 14.31 -10.34 1.13
CA MET A 98 13.49 -11.38 1.74
C MET A 98 12.95 -12.34 0.68
N SER A 99 13.14 -13.63 0.89
CA SER A 99 12.54 -14.66 0.04
C SER A 99 12.29 -15.95 0.82
N LYS A 100 11.22 -16.67 0.46
CA LYS A 100 10.90 -17.95 1.08
C LYS A 100 12.01 -18.98 0.90
N SER A 101 12.68 -18.97 -0.25
CA SER A 101 13.79 -19.87 -0.54
C SER A 101 15.05 -19.64 0.33
N LYS A 102 15.24 -18.42 0.82
CA LYS A 102 16.33 -18.06 1.73
C LYS A 102 15.98 -18.23 3.20
N GLY A 103 14.70 -18.43 3.52
CA GLY A 103 14.24 -18.55 4.91
C GLY A 103 14.35 -17.26 5.74
N ASN A 104 14.57 -16.10 5.10
CA ASN A 104 14.75 -14.81 5.75
C ASN A 104 13.47 -13.94 5.70
N VAL A 105 12.30 -14.53 5.52
CA VAL A 105 11.02 -13.82 5.50
C VAL A 105 10.57 -13.54 6.93
N VAL A 106 10.08 -12.32 7.15
CA VAL A 106 9.37 -11.96 8.38
C VAL A 106 7.88 -12.19 8.13
N ASP A 107 7.28 -13.04 8.94
CA ASP A 107 5.84 -13.31 8.87
C ASP A 107 5.08 -12.15 9.55
N PRO A 108 4.23 -11.43 8.78
CA PRO A 108 3.44 -10.33 9.33
C PRO A 108 2.50 -10.77 10.45
N ASP A 109 1.94 -11.97 10.38
CA ASP A 109 0.97 -12.46 11.38
C ASP A 109 1.64 -12.67 12.73
N ILE A 110 2.85 -13.26 12.77
CA ILE A 110 3.64 -13.42 13.99
C ILE A 110 4.02 -12.05 14.58
N LEU A 111 4.39 -11.10 13.69
CA LEU A 111 4.74 -9.75 14.11
C LEU A 111 3.55 -9.03 14.74
N ILE A 112 2.38 -9.12 14.09
CA ILE A 112 1.14 -8.48 14.52
C ILE A 112 0.66 -9.11 15.84
N GLU A 113 0.73 -10.42 15.98
CA GLU A 113 0.36 -11.11 17.22
C GLU A 113 1.23 -10.66 18.40
N LYS A 114 2.54 -10.51 18.17
CA LYS A 114 3.50 -10.12 19.22
C LYS A 114 3.47 -8.65 19.58
N TYR A 115 3.36 -7.76 18.61
CA TYR A 115 3.57 -6.33 18.79
C TYR A 115 2.38 -5.45 18.39
N GLY A 116 1.36 -6.01 17.75
CA GLY A 116 0.23 -5.28 17.20
C GLY A 116 0.50 -4.69 15.81
N ALA A 117 -0.59 -4.50 15.05
CA ALA A 117 -0.52 -3.99 13.67
C ALA A 117 0.05 -2.57 13.58
N ASP A 118 -0.25 -1.72 14.56
CA ASP A 118 0.22 -0.33 14.56
C ASP A 118 1.72 -0.22 14.75
N THR A 119 2.32 -1.15 15.51
CA THR A 119 3.78 -1.24 15.64
C THR A 119 4.44 -1.58 14.31
N ALA A 120 3.90 -2.58 13.59
CA ALA A 120 4.41 -2.97 12.28
C ALA A 120 4.32 -1.81 11.27
N ARG A 121 3.18 -1.14 11.20
CA ARG A 121 2.95 0.03 10.35
C ARG A 121 3.91 1.18 10.69
N MET A 122 4.00 1.53 11.96
CA MET A 122 4.88 2.59 12.41
C MET A 122 6.35 2.29 12.10
N PHE A 123 6.80 1.06 12.35
CA PHE A 123 8.17 0.67 12.05
C PHE A 123 8.50 0.85 10.57
N ILE A 124 7.67 0.32 9.67
CA ILE A 124 7.90 0.42 8.21
C ILE A 124 7.95 1.89 7.74
N LEU A 125 7.05 2.73 8.26
CA LEU A 125 7.00 4.14 7.87
C LEU A 125 8.15 4.98 8.44
N PHE A 126 8.69 4.58 9.57
CA PHE A 126 9.71 5.34 10.29
C PHE A 126 11.14 4.89 10.01
N ALA A 127 11.36 3.60 9.70
CA ALA A 127 12.68 3.01 9.62
C ALA A 127 13.53 3.51 8.44
N ALA A 128 12.89 3.87 7.32
CA ALA A 128 13.58 4.44 6.17
C ALA A 128 12.63 5.30 5.32
N PRO A 129 13.15 6.32 4.59
CA PRO A 129 12.37 6.99 3.57
C PRO A 129 11.85 5.98 2.53
N PRO A 130 10.61 6.14 2.01
CA PRO A 130 9.97 5.14 1.14
C PRO A 130 10.78 4.71 -0.08
N THR A 131 11.63 5.60 -0.62
CA THR A 131 12.47 5.33 -1.80
C THR A 131 13.79 4.66 -1.49
N LYS A 132 14.13 4.48 -0.20
CA LYS A 132 15.37 3.86 0.24
C LYS A 132 15.12 2.41 0.65
N GLU A 133 16.20 1.61 0.56
CA GLU A 133 16.19 0.27 1.12
C GLU A 133 16.00 0.32 2.63
N LEU A 134 15.22 -0.61 3.15
CA LEU A 134 14.95 -0.79 4.56
C LEU A 134 15.59 -2.10 5.02
N GLU A 135 16.58 -2.03 5.91
CA GLU A 135 17.09 -3.21 6.57
C GLU A 135 16.22 -3.55 7.77
N TRP A 136 15.66 -4.76 7.75
CA TRP A 136 14.82 -5.25 8.83
C TRP A 136 15.63 -5.45 10.12
N ASN A 137 15.12 -4.90 11.21
CA ASN A 137 15.78 -4.98 12.51
C ASN A 137 14.75 -5.22 13.62
N ASP A 138 14.78 -6.40 14.23
CA ASP A 138 13.81 -6.79 15.27
C ASP A 138 13.90 -5.89 16.53
N SER A 139 15.08 -5.41 16.88
CA SER A 139 15.22 -4.50 18.03
C SER A 139 14.62 -3.12 17.76
N ALA A 140 14.66 -2.65 16.52
CA ALA A 140 13.99 -1.40 16.12
C ALA A 140 12.47 -1.54 16.12
N VAL A 141 11.93 -2.72 15.76
CA VAL A 141 10.50 -3.02 15.92
C VAL A 141 10.07 -2.95 17.38
N GLU A 142 10.86 -3.54 18.29
CA GLU A 142 10.62 -3.46 19.74
C GLU A 142 10.68 -2.01 20.24
N GLY A 143 11.58 -1.20 19.71
CA GLY A 143 11.66 0.23 19.98
C GLY A 143 10.37 0.98 19.61
N ALA A 144 9.83 0.71 18.40
CA ALA A 144 8.56 1.26 17.94
C ALA A 144 7.39 0.83 18.85
N TYR A 145 7.34 -0.43 19.26
CA TYR A 145 6.34 -0.94 20.20
C TYR A 145 6.36 -0.20 21.56
N LYS A 146 7.55 -0.06 22.14
CA LYS A 146 7.74 0.66 23.41
C LYS A 146 7.33 2.14 23.30
N PHE A 147 7.57 2.76 22.14
CA PHE A 147 7.13 4.13 21.88
C PHE A 147 5.60 4.23 21.84
N ILE A 148 4.93 3.38 21.04
CA ILE A 148 3.46 3.39 20.92
C ILE A 148 2.82 3.15 22.28
N LYS A 149 3.32 2.19 23.06
CA LYS A 149 2.80 1.88 24.40
C LYS A 149 2.89 3.10 25.33
N ARG A 150 4.06 3.73 25.40
CA ARG A 150 4.25 4.95 26.22
C ARG A 150 3.37 6.10 25.76
N PHE A 151 3.25 6.28 24.44
CA PHE A 151 2.37 7.31 23.87
C PHE A 151 0.91 7.08 24.26
N TYR A 152 0.43 5.85 24.12
CA TYR A 152 -0.93 5.47 24.49
C TYR A 152 -1.21 5.67 25.99
N GLU A 153 -0.33 5.18 26.84
CA GLU A 153 -0.43 5.37 28.30
C GLU A 153 -0.47 6.85 28.68
N ARG A 154 0.36 7.66 28.04
CA ARG A 154 0.37 9.11 28.27
C ARG A 154 -0.92 9.78 27.80
N ALA A 155 -1.42 9.40 26.63
CA ALA A 155 -2.67 9.93 26.09
C ALA A 155 -3.86 9.61 27.01
N ILE A 156 -3.96 8.37 27.51
CA ILE A 156 -4.99 7.97 28.48
C ILE A 156 -4.89 8.78 29.77
N ASN A 157 -3.70 8.92 30.33
CA ASN A 157 -3.51 9.71 31.54
C ASN A 157 -3.98 11.16 31.37
N ILE A 158 -3.67 11.77 30.23
CA ILE A 158 -4.10 13.14 29.92
C ILE A 158 -5.62 13.23 29.80
N THR A 159 -6.24 12.30 29.06
CA THR A 159 -7.68 12.32 28.83
C THR A 159 -8.48 11.96 30.09
N SER A 160 -7.95 11.10 30.96
CA SER A 160 -8.62 10.68 32.21
C SER A 160 -8.47 11.71 33.33
N ASN A 161 -7.31 12.38 33.43
CA ASN A 161 -7.00 13.32 34.52
C ASN A 161 -7.20 14.79 34.15
N GLY A 162 -7.54 15.07 32.88
CA GLY A 162 -7.71 16.42 32.34
C GLY A 162 -6.39 17.18 32.18
N LEU A 163 -6.49 18.36 31.54
CA LEU A 163 -5.33 19.23 31.18
C LEU A 163 -4.60 19.84 32.41
N LYS A 164 -5.00 19.53 33.63
CA LYS A 164 -4.40 20.12 34.85
C LYS A 164 -2.94 19.72 35.06
N GLU A 165 -2.50 18.56 34.58
CA GLU A 165 -1.09 18.13 34.71
C GLU A 165 -0.13 18.85 33.74
N PHE A 166 -0.62 19.46 32.66
CA PHE A 166 0.26 20.13 31.68
C PHE A 166 0.87 21.45 32.19
N LYS A 167 0.32 22.05 33.24
CA LYS A 167 0.86 23.31 33.79
C LYS A 167 2.20 23.14 34.53
N ASN A 168 2.64 21.91 34.79
CA ASN A 168 3.87 21.62 35.55
C ASN A 168 5.02 21.05 34.71
N ILE A 169 4.91 21.03 33.38
CA ILE A 169 6.08 20.76 32.53
C ILE A 169 6.83 22.08 32.45
N SER A 170 7.88 22.20 33.28
CA SER A 170 8.75 23.37 33.29
C SER A 170 9.38 23.58 31.92
N GLN A 171 9.63 24.83 31.56
CA GLN A 171 10.30 25.27 30.34
C GLN A 171 11.77 24.80 30.23
N ASP A 172 12.25 23.98 31.16
CA ASP A 172 13.65 23.55 31.27
C ASP A 172 13.99 22.28 30.49
N SER A 173 13.09 21.79 29.61
CA SER A 173 13.31 20.57 28.81
C SER A 173 13.00 20.73 27.32
N LEU A 174 13.27 21.92 26.76
CA LEU A 174 13.33 22.15 25.31
C LEU A 174 14.78 22.39 24.88
#